data_07e185bfe4b44743c2a8ede338deaea5
#
_entry.id   07e185bfe4b44743c2a8ede338deaea5
#
_cell.length_a   1.000
_cell.length_b   1.000
_cell.length_c   1.000
_cell.angle_alpha   90.00
_cell.angle_beta   90.00
_cell.angle_gamma   90.00
#
_symmetry.space_group_name_H-M   'P 1'
#
loop_
_entity.id
_entity.type
_entity.pdbx_description
1 polymer ?
#
loop_
_entity_poly.entity_id
_entity_poly.type
_entity_poly.pdbx_seq_one_letter_code
_entity_poly.pdbx_strand_id
1 'polypeptide(L)'
;MVGMSFRRRPLADRARTPAILGALALAALLAPVGHAQDRPRVLVTSPEQRQAYLAAATLWEDRALPSPAEIVEGRGTPATGNRADLNPDGGFACTWQTGGAQMGGKTPKFTCRTAAGRLIRVKYYDGRPKTGNREVFAEVVAVRLFWALGFPSDIVLPLTVQCLDCPEDPMTGVGPRSTRTLLGVTEPAFRGTPILSTANTDEGWRFGEIDAAITALPPGPDRDRQRMHFDALSLLGAFVQHGDRKPEQQRLVCASDIDATAGDVHALDDRPTGLPALFERPGARACTSSLAMIQDLGATFGSSGKGTLRTAKIDLDPWTRRPVFLAPADDPERAVRGCRADVPPSASAGPASRANPRISEAGRRFLVERLERLTDEHIRALFVAARVESIGTAPTWTEPGSARVFKGLDAWVAAFKYKRAQLALVRCGKG
;
A
#
# COMPACT_ATOMS: atom_id res chain seq x y z
N MET A 1 -52.13 29.84 -2.17
CA MET A 1 -52.59 30.67 -3.32
C MET A 1 -51.74 31.94 -3.29
N VAL A 2 -50.80 32.05 -4.19
CA VAL A 2 -50.33 33.33 -4.76
C VAL A 2 -49.54 32.90 -6.02
N GLY A 3 -50.11 33.27 -7.16
CA GLY A 3 -49.51 33.03 -8.45
C GLY A 3 -48.50 34.11 -8.80
N MET A 4 -47.46 33.75 -9.51
CA MET A 4 -46.58 34.69 -10.17
C MET A 4 -46.41 34.37 -11.65
N SER A 5 -46.77 35.34 -12.39
CA SER A 5 -46.94 35.50 -13.83
C SER A 5 -45.63 35.46 -14.60
N PHE A 6 -45.64 34.70 -15.69
CA PHE A 6 -44.64 34.76 -16.76
C PHE A 6 -44.81 36.01 -17.61
N ARG A 7 -43.76 36.80 -17.77
CA ARG A 7 -43.68 37.79 -18.86
C ARG A 7 -42.62 37.36 -19.88
N ARG A 8 -43.10 37.08 -21.08
CA ARG A 8 -42.33 37.00 -22.32
C ARG A 8 -41.99 38.41 -22.79
N ARG A 9 -40.81 38.62 -23.35
CA ARG A 9 -40.47 39.76 -24.21
C ARG A 9 -39.85 39.26 -25.52
N PRO A 10 -40.03 40.04 -26.61
CA PRO A 10 -40.00 39.52 -27.95
C PRO A 10 -38.66 39.71 -28.68
N LEU A 11 -38.59 39.00 -29.83
CA LEU A 11 -37.56 39.09 -30.86
C LEU A 11 -37.59 40.45 -31.60
N ALA A 12 -36.44 40.98 -31.95
CA ALA A 12 -36.17 41.90 -33.05
C ALA A 12 -34.71 41.66 -33.50
N ASP A 13 -34.46 41.22 -34.60
CA ASP A 13 -34.41 41.61 -35.99
C ASP A 13 -32.99 42.04 -36.44
N ARG A 14 -32.48 41.28 -37.35
CA ARG A 14 -31.59 41.50 -38.51
C ARG A 14 -30.67 42.75 -38.56
N ALA A 15 -29.39 42.51 -38.74
CA ALA A 15 -28.59 43.30 -39.69
C ALA A 15 -27.43 42.50 -40.28
N ARG A 16 -27.20 42.71 -41.53
CA ARG A 16 -26.45 42.01 -42.57
C ARG A 16 -24.93 42.23 -42.46
N THR A 17 -24.21 41.22 -42.95
CA THR A 17 -22.78 41.10 -43.34
C THR A 17 -22.17 42.34 -44.00
N PRO A 18 -20.83 42.47 -44.00
CA PRO A 18 -20.12 42.00 -45.20
C PRO A 18 -18.86 41.15 -44.95
N ALA A 19 -18.59 40.35 -45.97
CA ALA A 19 -17.43 39.51 -46.16
C ALA A 19 -16.12 40.32 -46.23
N ILE A 20 -15.08 39.85 -45.53
CA ILE A 20 -13.69 40.14 -45.84
C ILE A 20 -12.99 38.83 -46.13
N LEU A 21 -12.77 38.58 -47.42
CA LEU A 21 -11.82 37.61 -47.94
C LEU A 21 -10.37 38.18 -47.70
N GLY A 22 -9.49 37.35 -47.23
CA GLY A 22 -8.07 37.60 -47.40
C GLY A 22 -7.26 37.36 -46.15
N ALA A 23 -6.70 36.18 -46.03
CA ALA A 23 -5.33 35.84 -45.56
C ALA A 23 -5.26 34.39 -45.07
N LEU A 24 -5.36 33.46 -46.00
CA LEU A 24 -4.78 32.14 -45.88
C LEU A 24 -3.28 32.27 -46.13
N ALA A 25 -2.47 32.22 -45.07
CA ALA A 25 -1.06 31.90 -45.23
C ALA A 25 -0.44 31.49 -43.89
N LEU A 26 0.03 30.26 -43.83
CA LEU A 26 1.17 29.77 -43.02
C LEU A 26 1.11 30.00 -41.53
N ALA A 27 0.27 29.25 -40.85
CA ALA A 27 0.42 28.93 -39.43
C ALA A 27 0.24 27.40 -39.16
N ALA A 28 0.67 26.59 -40.09
CA ALA A 28 0.79 25.15 -39.89
C ALA A 28 2.29 24.86 -39.78
N LEU A 29 2.82 24.73 -38.58
CA LEU A 29 4.09 24.02 -38.25
C LEU A 29 4.66 24.46 -36.89
N LEU A 30 3.81 24.53 -35.86
CA LEU A 30 4.25 24.37 -34.48
C LEU A 30 3.10 23.69 -33.71
N ALA A 31 2.73 22.48 -34.16
CA ALA A 31 2.05 21.60 -33.26
C ALA A 31 3.03 21.30 -32.12
N PRO A 32 2.69 21.58 -30.84
CA PRO A 32 3.52 21.07 -29.76
C PRO A 32 3.59 19.56 -29.99
N VAL A 33 4.80 19.03 -30.05
CA VAL A 33 5.04 17.59 -29.93
C VAL A 33 4.51 17.24 -28.56
N GLY A 34 3.20 16.95 -28.54
CA GLY A 34 2.55 16.39 -27.37
C GLY A 34 3.32 15.12 -27.06
N HIS A 35 4.10 15.14 -26.00
CA HIS A 35 4.60 13.91 -25.40
C HIS A 35 3.34 13.08 -25.22
N ALA A 36 3.19 12.03 -26.03
CA ALA A 36 2.20 11.02 -25.81
C ALA A 36 2.50 10.50 -24.40
N GLN A 37 1.76 11.00 -23.41
CA GLN A 37 1.81 10.48 -22.08
C GLN A 37 1.53 8.99 -22.22
N ASP A 38 2.53 8.17 -21.95
CA ASP A 38 2.39 6.72 -21.98
C ASP A 38 1.28 6.38 -20.97
N ARG A 39 0.07 6.18 -21.50
CA ARG A 39 -1.06 5.76 -20.66
C ARG A 39 -0.67 4.43 -20.02
N PRO A 40 -0.93 4.24 -18.73
CA PRO A 40 -0.59 3.00 -18.06
C PRO A 40 -1.17 1.84 -18.85
N ARG A 41 -0.32 0.89 -19.19
CA ARG A 41 -0.74 -0.33 -19.89
C ARG A 41 -1.58 -1.14 -18.92
N VAL A 42 -2.73 -1.62 -19.36
CA VAL A 42 -3.62 -2.47 -18.56
C VAL A 42 -3.90 -3.71 -19.38
N LEU A 43 -3.77 -4.88 -18.76
CA LEU A 43 -4.18 -6.15 -19.36
C LEU A 43 -5.61 -6.46 -18.92
N VAL A 44 -6.57 -6.40 -19.85
CA VAL A 44 -7.96 -6.79 -19.58
C VAL A 44 -8.16 -8.25 -19.98
N THR A 45 -8.67 -9.04 -19.06
CA THR A 45 -8.84 -10.50 -19.21
C THR A 45 -10.30 -10.91 -19.03
N SER A 46 -10.67 -12.13 -19.46
CA SER A 46 -11.91 -12.73 -19.01
C SER A 46 -11.86 -13.08 -17.53
N PRO A 47 -13.01 -13.29 -16.86
CA PRO A 47 -13.03 -13.75 -15.47
C PRO A 47 -12.23 -15.04 -15.25
N GLU A 48 -12.31 -15.99 -16.19
CA GLU A 48 -11.61 -17.27 -16.14
C GLU A 48 -10.10 -17.09 -16.29
N GLN A 49 -9.66 -16.22 -17.21
CA GLN A 49 -8.25 -15.89 -17.39
C GLN A 49 -7.70 -15.19 -16.15
N ARG A 50 -8.46 -14.23 -15.55
CA ARG A 50 -8.06 -13.58 -14.30
C ARG A 50 -7.92 -14.62 -13.18
N GLN A 51 -8.86 -15.55 -13.07
CA GLN A 51 -8.77 -16.63 -12.08
C GLN A 51 -7.52 -17.49 -12.28
N ALA A 52 -7.16 -17.79 -13.52
CA ALA A 52 -5.91 -18.52 -13.82
C ALA A 52 -4.68 -17.71 -13.40
N TYR A 53 -4.65 -16.39 -13.65
CA TYR A 53 -3.57 -15.52 -13.19
C TYR A 53 -3.48 -15.47 -11.66
N LEU A 54 -4.61 -15.41 -10.96
CA LEU A 54 -4.65 -15.43 -9.48
C LEU A 54 -4.15 -16.77 -8.92
N ALA A 55 -4.53 -17.89 -9.55
CA ALA A 55 -4.09 -19.23 -9.14
C ALA A 55 -2.59 -19.45 -9.31
N ALA A 56 -2.02 -18.85 -10.37
CA ALA A 56 -0.60 -18.95 -10.70
C ALA A 56 0.25 -17.79 -10.15
N ALA A 57 -0.39 -16.81 -9.48
CA ALA A 57 0.31 -15.61 -9.03
C ALA A 57 1.44 -15.94 -8.05
N THR A 58 2.57 -15.29 -8.24
CA THR A 58 3.65 -15.31 -7.26
C THR A 58 3.19 -14.60 -6.00
N LEU A 59 3.03 -15.36 -4.92
CA LEU A 59 2.67 -14.89 -3.58
C LEU A 59 3.89 -14.74 -2.69
N TRP A 60 4.96 -15.41 -3.04
CA TRP A 60 6.22 -15.40 -2.32
C TRP A 60 7.37 -15.68 -3.29
N GLU A 61 8.49 -14.98 -3.09
CA GLU A 61 9.72 -15.12 -3.86
C GLU A 61 10.85 -15.63 -2.97
N ASP A 62 11.55 -16.67 -3.43
CA ASP A 62 12.75 -17.11 -2.74
C ASP A 62 13.88 -16.10 -2.96
N ARG A 63 14.29 -15.47 -1.86
CA ARG A 63 15.38 -14.50 -1.88
C ARG A 63 16.23 -14.61 -0.63
N ALA A 64 17.47 -14.18 -0.75
CA ALA A 64 18.33 -13.99 0.41
C ALA A 64 17.69 -12.96 1.37
N LEU A 65 17.83 -13.20 2.67
CA LEU A 65 17.47 -12.22 3.67
C LEU A 65 18.37 -11.00 3.50
N PRO A 66 17.80 -9.78 3.27
CA PRO A 66 18.61 -8.57 3.21
C PRO A 66 19.29 -8.32 4.56
N SER A 67 20.48 -7.76 4.52
CA SER A 67 21.21 -7.34 5.73
C SER A 67 20.45 -6.23 6.49
N PRO A 68 20.74 -6.02 7.78
CA PRO A 68 20.15 -4.90 8.52
C PRO A 68 20.36 -3.54 7.84
N ALA A 69 21.51 -3.31 7.22
CA ALA A 69 21.81 -2.08 6.49
C ALA A 69 20.91 -1.92 5.26
N GLU A 70 20.73 -2.98 4.47
CA GLU A 70 19.81 -2.99 3.32
C GLU A 70 18.34 -2.80 3.75
N ILE A 71 17.94 -3.31 4.92
CA ILE A 71 16.61 -3.05 5.48
C ILE A 71 16.43 -1.56 5.79
N VAL A 72 17.43 -0.91 6.39
CA VAL A 72 17.37 0.53 6.67
C VAL A 72 17.33 1.33 5.38
N GLU A 73 18.18 1.01 4.44
CA GLU A 73 18.24 1.68 3.14
C GLU A 73 16.97 1.41 2.31
N GLY A 74 16.60 0.14 2.19
CA GLY A 74 15.41 -0.35 1.53
C GLY A 74 15.51 -0.58 0.04
N ARG A 75 14.55 -1.37 -0.45
CA ARG A 75 14.41 -1.68 -1.87
C ARG A 75 14.08 -0.43 -2.67
N GLY A 76 14.66 -0.29 -3.85
CA GLY A 76 14.33 0.80 -4.77
C GLY A 76 14.98 2.14 -4.40
N THR A 77 15.93 2.15 -3.46
CA THR A 77 16.90 3.23 -3.40
C THR A 77 17.83 3.05 -4.60
N PRO A 78 17.68 3.83 -5.66
CA PRO A 78 18.49 3.58 -6.85
C PRO A 78 19.91 4.00 -6.55
N ALA A 79 20.85 3.13 -6.88
CA ALA A 79 22.17 3.60 -7.29
C ALA A 79 22.07 4.49 -8.54
N THR A 80 20.88 4.61 -9.15
CA THR A 80 20.61 5.26 -10.41
C THR A 80 19.48 6.29 -10.29
N GLY A 81 19.80 7.54 -10.33
CA GLY A 81 18.99 8.59 -10.95
C GLY A 81 17.97 9.33 -10.08
N ASN A 82 17.33 8.76 -9.08
CA ASN A 82 16.26 9.45 -8.33
C ASN A 82 16.68 10.02 -6.97
N ARG A 83 17.91 9.75 -6.55
CA ARG A 83 18.55 10.49 -5.45
C ARG A 83 18.93 11.92 -5.82
N ALA A 84 18.93 12.30 -7.10
CA ALA A 84 19.24 13.66 -7.52
C ALA A 84 18.31 14.72 -6.91
N ASP A 85 17.12 14.32 -6.46
CA ASP A 85 16.18 15.21 -5.76
C ASP A 85 16.29 15.13 -4.23
N LEU A 86 17.09 14.21 -3.70
CA LEU A 86 17.32 14.11 -2.27
C LEU A 86 18.55 14.92 -1.88
N ASN A 87 18.43 15.69 -0.82
CA ASN A 87 19.60 16.33 -0.21
C ASN A 87 20.53 15.24 0.38
N PRO A 88 21.84 15.51 0.58
CA PRO A 88 22.79 14.55 1.13
C PRO A 88 22.40 13.95 2.47
N ASP A 89 21.57 14.65 3.25
CA ASP A 89 21.01 14.23 4.55
C ASP A 89 19.74 13.35 4.42
N GLY A 90 19.34 12.97 3.19
CA GLY A 90 18.10 12.25 2.89
C GLY A 90 16.86 13.14 2.97
N GLY A 91 17.04 14.45 3.05
CA GLY A 91 15.98 15.44 2.92
C GLY A 91 15.55 15.59 1.47
N PHE A 92 14.35 16.11 1.28
CA PHE A 92 13.75 16.31 -0.03
C PHE A 92 12.97 17.62 -0.05
N ALA A 93 13.27 18.49 -1.00
CA ALA A 93 12.58 19.78 -1.14
C ALA A 93 11.61 19.75 -2.32
N CYS A 94 10.38 20.19 -2.08
CA CYS A 94 9.39 20.33 -3.14
C CYS A 94 8.38 21.44 -2.84
N THR A 95 7.83 22.04 -3.89
CA THR A 95 6.79 23.07 -3.78
C THR A 95 5.40 22.43 -3.75
N TRP A 96 4.62 22.78 -2.73
CA TRP A 96 3.25 22.31 -2.61
C TRP A 96 2.42 22.65 -3.86
N GLN A 97 1.58 21.73 -4.30
CA GLN A 97 0.71 21.90 -5.47
C GLN A 97 -0.76 21.76 -5.11
N THR A 98 -1.16 20.62 -4.58
CA THR A 98 -2.55 20.35 -4.22
C THR A 98 -2.65 19.52 -2.95
N GLY A 99 -3.71 19.76 -2.17
CA GLY A 99 -4.02 18.96 -0.99
C GLY A 99 -4.54 17.57 -1.33
N GLY A 100 -4.32 16.66 -0.38
CA GLY A 100 -4.74 15.27 -0.51
C GLY A 100 -6.20 14.98 -0.21
N ALA A 101 -6.99 15.96 0.18
CA ALA A 101 -8.40 15.76 0.51
C ALA A 101 -9.20 15.16 -0.66
N GLN A 102 -8.84 15.50 -1.90
CA GLN A 102 -9.45 14.98 -3.12
C GLN A 102 -8.92 13.59 -3.55
N MET A 103 -7.81 13.13 -2.96
CA MET A 103 -7.16 11.85 -3.33
C MET A 103 -7.75 10.64 -2.59
N GLY A 104 -8.79 10.83 -1.80
CA GLY A 104 -9.40 9.78 -0.97
C GLY A 104 -8.50 9.34 0.21
N GLY A 105 -9.04 8.47 1.09
CA GLY A 105 -8.35 8.00 2.29
C GLY A 105 -8.23 9.04 3.40
N LYS A 106 -7.73 8.62 4.57
CA LYS A 106 -7.67 9.46 5.79
C LYS A 106 -6.27 9.88 6.20
N THR A 107 -5.26 9.29 5.60
CA THR A 107 -3.86 9.62 5.86
C THR A 107 -3.55 11.00 5.33
N PRO A 108 -2.98 11.89 6.13
CA PRO A 108 -2.55 13.20 5.66
C PRO A 108 -1.59 13.07 4.49
N LYS A 109 -1.91 13.73 3.39
CA LYS A 109 -1.12 13.68 2.15
C LYS A 109 -1.32 14.94 1.32
N PHE A 110 -0.37 15.17 0.43
CA PHE A 110 -0.45 16.23 -0.56
C PHE A 110 0.40 15.86 -1.79
N THR A 111 0.20 16.59 -2.88
CA THR A 111 1.06 16.54 -4.05
C THR A 111 2.02 17.71 -4.02
N CYS A 112 3.29 17.48 -4.31
CA CYS A 112 4.26 18.54 -4.49
C CYS A 112 5.09 18.36 -5.77
N ARG A 113 5.67 19.46 -6.24
CA ARG A 113 6.50 19.53 -7.43
C ARG A 113 7.96 19.66 -7.04
N THR A 114 8.79 18.75 -7.54
CA THR A 114 10.24 18.79 -7.35
C THR A 114 10.90 19.93 -8.15
N ALA A 115 12.15 20.25 -7.86
CA ALA A 115 12.95 21.19 -8.67
C ALA A 115 13.07 20.73 -10.14
N ALA A 116 13.07 19.41 -10.38
CA ALA A 116 13.06 18.82 -11.72
C ALA A 116 11.68 18.85 -12.41
N GLY A 117 10.68 19.49 -11.80
CA GLY A 117 9.32 19.61 -12.36
C GLY A 117 8.41 18.40 -12.17
N ARG A 118 8.88 17.32 -11.53
CA ARG A 118 8.10 16.11 -11.30
C ARG A 118 7.09 16.31 -10.18
N LEU A 119 5.89 15.74 -10.34
CA LEU A 119 4.88 15.68 -9.29
C LEU A 119 5.06 14.40 -8.48
N ILE A 120 5.09 14.52 -7.16
CA ILE A 120 5.15 13.39 -6.25
C ILE A 120 4.03 13.49 -5.22
N ARG A 121 3.56 12.34 -4.77
CA ARG A 121 2.66 12.22 -3.62
C ARG A 121 3.50 12.04 -2.36
N VAL A 122 3.17 12.83 -1.35
CA VAL A 122 3.75 12.71 -0.01
C VAL A 122 2.62 12.36 0.96
N LYS A 123 2.73 11.22 1.64
CA LYS A 123 1.99 10.96 2.88
C LYS A 123 2.84 11.50 4.03
N TYR A 124 2.26 12.16 5.02
CA TYR A 124 3.05 12.77 6.09
C TYR A 124 2.46 12.57 7.48
N TYR A 125 3.33 12.69 8.48
CA TYR A 125 2.96 12.71 9.89
C TYR A 125 2.68 14.15 10.31
N ASP A 126 1.52 14.38 10.95
CA ASP A 126 1.07 15.70 11.35
C ASP A 126 1.66 16.23 12.68
N GLY A 127 2.64 15.49 13.22
CA GLY A 127 3.40 15.91 14.42
C GLY A 127 2.64 15.76 15.74
N ARG A 128 1.47 15.10 15.75
CA ARG A 128 0.66 14.90 16.97
C ARG A 128 0.88 13.52 17.59
N PRO A 129 1.75 13.35 18.60
CA PRO A 129 2.17 12.02 19.10
C PRO A 129 1.04 11.14 19.62
N LYS A 130 0.00 11.73 20.21
CA LYS A 130 -1.11 10.97 20.82
C LYS A 130 -2.30 10.78 19.89
N THR A 131 -2.57 11.73 19.01
CA THR A 131 -3.78 11.78 18.19
C THR A 131 -3.51 11.78 16.68
N GLY A 132 -2.26 12.00 16.28
CA GLY A 132 -1.86 12.05 14.89
C GLY A 132 -1.90 10.69 14.19
N ASN A 133 -2.06 10.73 12.89
CA ASN A 133 -1.99 9.53 12.07
C ASN A 133 -0.53 9.11 11.86
N ARG A 134 -0.14 7.99 12.47
CA ARG A 134 1.23 7.44 12.41
C ARG A 134 1.41 6.40 11.30
N GLU A 135 0.50 6.39 10.32
CA GLU A 135 0.49 5.41 9.22
C GLU A 135 1.81 5.34 8.46
N VAL A 136 2.43 6.49 8.21
CA VAL A 136 3.72 6.56 7.49
C VAL A 136 4.83 5.74 8.13
N PHE A 137 4.85 5.64 9.46
CA PHE A 137 5.82 4.81 10.17
C PHE A 137 5.47 3.32 10.09
N ALA A 138 4.18 3.01 10.29
CA ALA A 138 3.69 1.62 10.20
C ALA A 138 3.92 1.02 8.82
N GLU A 139 3.68 1.81 7.78
CA GLU A 139 3.83 1.42 6.39
C GLU A 139 5.28 1.05 6.06
N VAL A 140 6.25 1.85 6.50
CA VAL A 140 7.67 1.54 6.29
C VAL A 140 8.06 0.24 6.99
N VAL A 141 7.70 0.05 8.28
CA VAL A 141 8.00 -1.20 8.99
C VAL A 141 7.44 -2.40 8.26
N ALA A 142 6.15 -2.34 7.89
CA ALA A 142 5.45 -3.46 7.29
C ALA A 142 5.98 -3.78 5.89
N VAL A 143 6.17 -2.79 5.04
CA VAL A 143 6.73 -2.98 3.68
C VAL A 143 8.13 -3.57 3.74
N ARG A 144 8.99 -3.08 4.64
CA ARG A 144 10.35 -3.65 4.84
C ARG A 144 10.30 -5.09 5.32
N LEU A 145 9.39 -5.40 6.25
CA LEU A 145 9.22 -6.76 6.77
C LEU A 145 8.73 -7.72 5.67
N PHE A 146 7.69 -7.35 4.91
CA PHE A 146 7.18 -8.17 3.82
C PHE A 146 8.27 -8.43 2.79
N TRP A 147 8.98 -7.39 2.37
CA TRP A 147 10.10 -7.52 1.45
C TRP A 147 11.21 -8.43 2.00
N ALA A 148 11.64 -8.24 3.24
CA ALA A 148 12.70 -9.05 3.85
C ALA A 148 12.33 -10.54 3.94
N LEU A 149 11.04 -10.83 4.10
CA LEU A 149 10.53 -12.21 4.16
C LEU A 149 10.18 -12.80 2.78
N GLY A 150 10.32 -12.03 1.69
CA GLY A 150 10.04 -12.49 0.32
C GLY A 150 8.60 -12.33 -0.14
N PHE A 151 7.73 -11.65 0.63
CA PHE A 151 6.35 -11.38 0.21
C PHE A 151 6.29 -10.11 -0.64
N PRO A 152 5.65 -10.16 -1.83
CA PRO A 152 5.53 -9.00 -2.69
C PRO A 152 4.76 -7.86 -2.01
N SER A 153 5.36 -6.69 -1.96
CA SER A 153 4.78 -5.47 -1.39
C SER A 153 5.26 -4.24 -2.14
N ASP A 154 4.60 -3.12 -1.90
CA ASP A 154 4.98 -1.84 -2.47
C ASP A 154 6.39 -1.39 -2.06
N ILE A 155 6.86 -0.32 -2.67
CA ILE A 155 8.09 0.38 -2.28
C ILE A 155 7.67 1.67 -1.57
N VAL A 156 8.15 1.85 -0.35
CA VAL A 156 7.88 3.04 0.45
C VAL A 156 9.20 3.65 0.90
N LEU A 157 9.41 4.91 0.55
CA LEU A 157 10.63 5.65 0.86
C LEU A 157 10.36 6.65 1.98
N PRO A 158 10.94 6.47 3.19
CA PRO A 158 10.85 7.45 4.25
C PRO A 158 11.65 8.72 3.90
N LEU A 159 11.01 9.88 4.07
CA LEU A 159 11.57 11.18 3.70
C LEU A 159 11.42 12.19 4.84
N THR A 160 12.38 13.12 4.91
CA THR A 160 12.19 14.41 5.54
C THR A 160 11.90 15.42 4.43
N VAL A 161 10.65 15.89 4.36
CA VAL A 161 10.19 16.75 3.27
C VAL A 161 10.25 18.20 3.69
N GLN A 162 11.02 19.01 2.98
CA GLN A 162 10.96 20.45 3.05
C GLN A 162 9.90 20.94 2.05
N CYS A 163 8.70 21.14 2.55
CA CYS A 163 7.55 21.60 1.78
C CYS A 163 7.63 23.13 1.63
N LEU A 164 7.92 23.63 0.43
CA LEU A 164 7.99 25.04 0.08
C LEU A 164 6.59 25.54 -0.29
N ASP A 165 6.28 26.79 0.03
CA ASP A 165 4.95 27.39 -0.17
C ASP A 165 3.81 26.51 0.38
N CYS A 166 4.09 25.91 1.52
CA CYS A 166 3.24 24.92 2.15
C CYS A 166 2.14 25.60 2.98
N PRO A 167 0.85 25.25 2.77
CA PRO A 167 -0.21 25.76 3.64
C PRO A 167 -0.06 25.20 5.05
N GLU A 168 -0.67 25.87 6.03
CA GLU A 168 -0.70 25.41 7.42
C GLU A 168 -1.28 23.99 7.53
N ASP A 169 -2.33 23.69 6.77
CA ASP A 169 -2.82 22.33 6.55
C ASP A 169 -2.53 21.88 5.10
N PRO A 170 -1.45 21.13 4.85
CA PRO A 170 -1.12 20.70 3.50
C PRO A 170 -2.15 19.74 2.90
N MET A 171 -2.92 19.02 3.72
CA MET A 171 -3.94 18.08 3.25
C MET A 171 -5.14 18.79 2.64
N THR A 172 -5.59 19.88 3.23
CA THR A 172 -6.74 20.65 2.76
C THR A 172 -6.36 21.85 1.92
N GLY A 173 -5.09 22.29 2.00
CA GLY A 173 -4.61 23.48 1.31
C GLY A 173 -4.99 24.79 2.03
N VAL A 174 -5.46 24.72 3.27
CA VAL A 174 -5.97 25.85 4.06
C VAL A 174 -4.88 26.43 4.95
N GLY A 175 -4.97 27.74 5.20
CA GLY A 175 -4.12 28.50 6.11
C GLY A 175 -2.95 29.21 5.44
N PRO A 176 -2.18 29.98 6.21
CA PRO A 176 -1.04 30.74 5.71
C PRO A 176 0.03 29.82 5.16
N ARG A 177 0.77 30.33 4.18
CA ARG A 177 1.82 29.57 3.48
C ARG A 177 3.18 29.90 4.05
N SER A 178 3.99 28.85 4.20
CA SER A 178 5.37 28.96 4.69
C SER A 178 6.19 27.75 4.23
N THR A 179 7.48 27.76 4.49
CA THR A 179 8.29 26.53 4.38
C THR A 179 8.09 25.69 5.63
N ARG A 180 7.76 24.41 5.44
CA ARG A 180 7.52 23.45 6.52
C ARG A 180 8.38 22.20 6.35
N THR A 181 8.92 21.69 7.45
CA THR A 181 9.61 20.39 7.47
C THR A 181 8.66 19.33 8.01
N LEU A 182 8.42 18.29 7.21
CA LEU A 182 7.47 17.22 7.51
C LEU A 182 8.18 15.86 7.44
N LEU A 183 7.91 15.00 8.40
CA LEU A 183 8.27 13.58 8.29
C LEU A 183 7.20 12.87 7.46
N GLY A 184 7.63 12.15 6.44
CA GLY A 184 6.69 11.52 5.54
C GLY A 184 7.28 10.36 4.77
N VAL A 185 6.49 9.87 3.85
CA VAL A 185 6.88 8.84 2.87
C VAL A 185 6.40 9.24 1.49
N THR A 186 7.12 8.75 0.47
CA THR A 186 6.61 8.70 -0.89
C THR A 186 6.56 7.26 -1.35
N GLU A 187 5.57 6.98 -2.19
CA GLU A 187 5.38 5.69 -2.84
C GLU A 187 5.75 5.90 -4.32
N PRO A 188 6.90 5.39 -4.79
CA PRO A 188 7.18 5.34 -6.21
C PRO A 188 6.08 4.56 -6.92
N ALA A 189 5.63 5.03 -8.07
CA ALA A 189 4.66 4.28 -8.85
C ALA A 189 5.21 2.88 -9.15
N PHE A 190 4.46 1.86 -8.77
CA PHE A 190 4.85 0.49 -9.05
C PHE A 190 4.77 0.25 -10.56
N ARG A 191 5.85 -0.23 -11.15
CA ARG A 191 5.89 -0.58 -12.56
C ARG A 191 5.45 -2.03 -12.73
N GLY A 192 4.43 -2.22 -13.47
CA GLY A 192 3.86 -3.49 -13.84
C GLY A 192 2.52 -3.23 -14.50
N THR A 193 2.18 -4.03 -15.49
CA THR A 193 0.87 -3.94 -16.15
C THR A 193 -0.19 -4.55 -15.24
N PRO A 194 -1.15 -3.76 -14.71
CA PRO A 194 -2.25 -4.31 -13.93
C PRO A 194 -3.06 -5.31 -14.75
N ILE A 195 -3.48 -6.41 -14.13
CA ILE A 195 -4.33 -7.44 -14.72
C ILE A 195 -5.75 -7.24 -14.20
N LEU A 196 -6.63 -6.74 -15.05
CA LEU A 196 -8.04 -6.52 -14.76
C LEU A 196 -8.91 -7.63 -15.35
N SER A 197 -10.19 -7.60 -15.01
CA SER A 197 -11.19 -8.48 -15.62
C SER A 197 -12.33 -7.64 -16.18
N THR A 198 -12.94 -8.09 -17.28
CA THR A 198 -14.15 -7.49 -17.84
C THR A 198 -15.33 -7.47 -16.86
N ALA A 199 -15.36 -8.40 -15.89
CA ALA A 199 -16.37 -8.47 -14.84
C ALA A 199 -15.98 -7.70 -13.57
N ASN A 200 -14.69 -7.36 -13.39
CA ASN A 200 -14.19 -6.65 -12.22
C ASN A 200 -13.07 -5.71 -12.65
N THR A 201 -13.37 -4.43 -12.66
CA THR A 201 -12.45 -3.36 -13.05
C THR A 201 -11.54 -2.90 -11.91
N ASP A 202 -11.63 -3.51 -10.71
CA ASP A 202 -10.70 -3.25 -9.62
C ASP A 202 -9.30 -3.76 -10.02
N GLU A 203 -8.30 -2.90 -9.93
CA GLU A 203 -6.89 -3.28 -10.16
C GLU A 203 -6.36 -4.28 -9.12
N GLY A 204 -7.02 -4.30 -7.97
CA GLY A 204 -6.64 -5.14 -6.85
C GLY A 204 -7.27 -6.53 -6.89
N TRP A 205 -6.86 -7.35 -5.94
CA TRP A 205 -7.41 -8.68 -5.71
C TRP A 205 -7.98 -8.78 -4.30
N ARG A 206 -8.91 -9.72 -4.11
CA ARG A 206 -9.46 -10.02 -2.78
C ARG A 206 -8.85 -11.30 -2.25
N PHE A 207 -8.61 -11.38 -0.95
CA PHE A 207 -8.14 -12.62 -0.33
C PHE A 207 -9.04 -13.81 -0.67
N GLY A 208 -10.36 -13.61 -0.73
CA GLY A 208 -11.30 -14.64 -1.17
C GLY A 208 -11.19 -15.05 -2.64
N GLU A 209 -10.74 -14.16 -3.54
CA GLU A 209 -10.51 -14.51 -4.95
C GLU A 209 -9.30 -15.46 -5.08
N ILE A 210 -8.18 -15.14 -4.39
CA ILE A 210 -7.00 -16.03 -4.40
C ILE A 210 -7.32 -17.35 -3.72
N ASP A 211 -8.04 -17.34 -2.60
CA ASP A 211 -8.46 -18.56 -1.90
C ASP A 211 -9.29 -19.47 -2.81
N ALA A 212 -10.27 -18.90 -3.50
CA ALA A 212 -11.09 -19.64 -4.47
C ALA A 212 -10.26 -20.16 -5.67
N ALA A 213 -9.36 -19.33 -6.20
CA ALA A 213 -8.51 -19.71 -7.33
C ALA A 213 -7.57 -20.87 -6.97
N ILE A 214 -6.93 -20.84 -5.79
CA ILE A 214 -6.09 -21.93 -5.28
C ILE A 214 -6.94 -23.19 -5.03
N THR A 215 -8.14 -23.04 -4.49
CA THR A 215 -9.03 -24.17 -4.21
C THR A 215 -9.48 -24.88 -5.49
N ALA A 216 -9.63 -24.16 -6.58
CA ALA A 216 -10.00 -24.68 -7.90
C ALA A 216 -8.84 -25.41 -8.62
N LEU A 217 -7.60 -25.24 -8.18
CA LEU A 217 -6.48 -26.00 -8.75
C LEU A 217 -6.65 -27.50 -8.50
N PRO A 218 -6.20 -28.36 -9.45
CA PRO A 218 -6.13 -29.78 -9.20
C PRO A 218 -5.30 -30.11 -7.96
N PRO A 219 -5.68 -31.14 -7.19
CA PRO A 219 -4.84 -31.63 -6.10
C PRO A 219 -3.44 -31.97 -6.58
N GLY A 220 -2.41 -31.52 -5.85
CA GLY A 220 -1.02 -31.76 -6.19
C GLY A 220 -0.05 -30.71 -5.65
N PRO A 221 1.24 -30.86 -5.94
CA PRO A 221 2.30 -30.03 -5.35
C PRO A 221 2.12 -28.54 -5.59
N ASP A 222 1.59 -28.13 -6.74
CA ASP A 222 1.40 -26.72 -7.08
C ASP A 222 0.32 -26.09 -6.22
N ARG A 223 -0.83 -26.77 -6.05
CA ARG A 223 -1.90 -26.35 -5.16
C ARG A 223 -1.41 -26.24 -3.71
N ASP A 224 -0.68 -27.26 -3.25
CA ASP A 224 -0.16 -27.32 -1.88
C ASP A 224 0.84 -26.18 -1.63
N ARG A 225 1.72 -25.91 -2.59
CA ARG A 225 2.67 -24.79 -2.54
C ARG A 225 1.95 -23.45 -2.50
N GLN A 226 1.00 -23.21 -3.39
CA GLN A 226 0.22 -21.97 -3.41
C GLN A 226 -0.58 -21.78 -2.11
N ARG A 227 -1.18 -22.85 -1.60
CA ARG A 227 -1.89 -22.84 -0.31
C ARG A 227 -0.94 -22.46 0.82
N MET A 228 0.23 -23.07 0.89
CA MET A 228 1.24 -22.77 1.91
C MET A 228 1.65 -21.28 1.88
N HIS A 229 1.93 -20.73 0.69
CA HIS A 229 2.33 -19.34 0.55
C HIS A 229 1.19 -18.38 0.90
N PHE A 230 -0.04 -18.68 0.47
CA PHE A 230 -1.22 -17.86 0.76
C PHE A 230 -1.56 -17.85 2.25
N ASP A 231 -1.50 -19.00 2.91
CA ASP A 231 -1.73 -19.12 4.34
C ASP A 231 -0.65 -18.36 5.14
N ALA A 232 0.61 -18.45 4.71
CA ALA A 232 1.72 -17.70 5.31
C ALA A 232 1.55 -16.18 5.14
N LEU A 233 1.14 -15.70 3.95
CA LEU A 233 0.83 -14.30 3.68
C LEU A 233 -0.33 -13.82 4.58
N SER A 234 -1.38 -14.61 4.70
CA SER A 234 -2.54 -14.32 5.53
C SER A 234 -2.17 -14.23 7.01
N LEU A 235 -1.31 -15.14 7.46
CA LEU A 235 -0.81 -15.18 8.84
C LEU A 235 0.15 -14.02 9.14
N LEU A 236 0.99 -13.62 8.16
CA LEU A 236 1.83 -12.43 8.28
C LEU A 236 0.96 -11.16 8.41
N GLY A 237 -0.13 -11.08 7.65
CA GLY A 237 -1.12 -10.02 7.81
C GLY A 237 -1.71 -9.95 9.22
N ALA A 238 -2.02 -11.10 9.84
CA ALA A 238 -2.47 -11.16 11.23
C ALA A 238 -1.36 -10.76 12.21
N PHE A 239 -0.13 -11.20 11.98
CA PHE A 239 1.03 -10.88 12.81
C PHE A 239 1.27 -9.36 12.91
N VAL A 240 1.23 -8.66 11.77
CA VAL A 240 1.35 -7.20 11.73
C VAL A 240 0.05 -6.47 12.00
N GLN A 241 -1.07 -7.18 12.16
CA GLN A 241 -2.42 -6.63 12.32
C GLN A 241 -2.88 -5.78 11.13
N HIS A 242 -2.60 -6.25 9.90
CA HIS A 242 -3.06 -5.59 8.69
C HIS A 242 -4.58 -5.66 8.56
N GLY A 243 -5.26 -4.57 8.91
CA GLY A 243 -6.72 -4.49 8.95
C GLY A 243 -7.37 -3.99 7.65
N ASP A 244 -6.66 -3.29 6.79
CA ASP A 244 -7.20 -2.72 5.56
C ASP A 244 -6.91 -3.62 4.34
N ARG A 245 -7.71 -4.69 4.21
CA ARG A 245 -7.54 -5.73 3.18
C ARG A 245 -8.56 -5.62 2.05
N LYS A 246 -8.94 -4.41 1.70
CA LYS A 246 -9.83 -4.17 0.55
C LYS A 246 -9.05 -4.26 -0.77
N PRO A 247 -9.71 -4.53 -1.90
CA PRO A 247 -9.03 -4.72 -3.18
C PRO A 247 -8.12 -3.57 -3.59
N GLU A 248 -8.51 -2.34 -3.28
CA GLU A 248 -7.75 -1.13 -3.61
C GLU A 248 -6.39 -1.04 -2.91
N GLN A 249 -6.15 -1.91 -1.91
CA GLN A 249 -4.88 -2.03 -1.17
C GLN A 249 -4.02 -3.20 -1.67
N GLN A 250 -4.40 -3.85 -2.73
CA GLN A 250 -3.67 -4.94 -3.37
C GLN A 250 -3.55 -4.67 -4.88
N ARG A 251 -2.59 -5.35 -5.53
CA ARG A 251 -2.46 -5.32 -6.99
C ARG A 251 -2.15 -6.71 -7.54
N LEU A 252 -2.81 -7.04 -8.63
CA LEU A 252 -2.43 -8.16 -9.49
C LEU A 252 -1.77 -7.58 -10.73
N VAL A 253 -0.49 -7.86 -10.94
CA VAL A 253 0.29 -7.27 -12.02
C VAL A 253 1.03 -8.35 -12.81
N CYS A 254 1.34 -8.03 -14.06
CA CYS A 254 2.22 -8.85 -14.87
C CYS A 254 3.66 -8.68 -14.42
N ALA A 255 4.26 -9.76 -13.91
CA ALA A 255 5.62 -9.73 -13.39
C ALA A 255 6.67 -9.60 -14.52
N SER A 256 6.37 -10.10 -15.75
CA SER A 256 7.26 -9.98 -16.89
C SER A 256 7.50 -8.54 -17.37
N ASP A 257 6.61 -7.62 -16.98
CA ASP A 257 6.71 -6.22 -17.37
C ASP A 257 7.36 -5.35 -16.27
N ILE A 258 7.76 -5.96 -15.17
CA ILE A 258 8.42 -5.26 -14.07
C ILE A 258 9.88 -5.06 -14.43
N ASP A 259 10.24 -3.83 -14.79
CA ASP A 259 11.63 -3.42 -14.91
C ASP A 259 12.19 -3.12 -13.51
N ALA A 260 12.98 -4.06 -12.99
CA ALA A 260 13.61 -3.93 -11.68
C ALA A 260 14.64 -2.78 -11.63
N THR A 261 15.06 -2.26 -12.78
CA THR A 261 16.10 -1.22 -12.87
C THR A 261 15.54 0.20 -12.89
N ALA A 262 14.25 0.33 -13.11
CA ALA A 262 13.66 1.63 -13.33
C ALA A 262 13.06 2.22 -12.06
N GLY A 263 13.91 2.81 -11.25
CA GLY A 263 13.57 3.60 -10.06
C GLY A 263 13.00 5.00 -10.35
N ASP A 264 12.31 5.23 -11.47
CA ASP A 264 11.66 6.50 -11.68
C ASP A 264 10.43 6.63 -10.77
N VAL A 265 10.47 7.62 -9.92
CA VAL A 265 9.27 8.15 -9.25
C VAL A 265 8.42 8.76 -10.37
N HIS A 266 7.50 7.97 -10.93
CA HIS A 266 6.59 8.53 -11.91
C HIS A 266 5.72 9.59 -11.26
N ALA A 267 5.55 10.68 -12.00
CA ALA A 267 4.49 11.63 -11.76
C ALA A 267 3.22 10.87 -11.41
N LEU A 268 2.57 11.33 -10.37
CA LEU A 268 1.22 10.87 -10.03
C LEU A 268 0.40 10.93 -11.29
N ASP A 269 -0.02 9.76 -11.71
CA ASP A 269 -1.07 9.68 -12.71
C ASP A 269 -2.25 10.44 -12.11
N ASP A 270 -2.65 11.54 -12.71
CA ASP A 270 -3.93 12.18 -12.48
C ASP A 270 -4.98 11.18 -12.95
N ARG A 271 -5.26 10.18 -12.10
CA ARG A 271 -6.34 9.24 -12.40
C ARG A 271 -7.60 10.06 -12.46
N PRO A 272 -8.21 10.24 -13.64
CA PRO A 272 -9.56 10.71 -13.69
C PRO A 272 -10.38 9.70 -12.90
N THR A 273 -11.25 10.18 -12.02
CA THR A 273 -12.22 9.39 -11.26
C THR A 273 -13.30 8.76 -12.17
N GLY A 274 -13.02 8.60 -13.46
CA GLY A 274 -13.79 7.89 -14.45
C GLY A 274 -12.87 6.87 -15.13
N LEU A 275 -13.32 5.63 -15.21
CA LEU A 275 -12.68 4.56 -15.96
C LEU A 275 -12.22 5.08 -17.33
N PRO A 276 -10.91 5.03 -17.65
CA PRO A 276 -10.51 5.26 -19.03
C PRO A 276 -11.16 4.17 -19.87
N ALA A 277 -11.72 4.56 -21.02
CA ALA A 277 -12.25 3.61 -21.96
C ALA A 277 -11.24 2.47 -22.16
N LEU A 278 -11.69 1.24 -21.95
CA LEU A 278 -10.92 0.02 -22.10
C LEU A 278 -10.40 -0.04 -23.54
N PHE A 279 -9.14 0.22 -23.74
CA PHE A 279 -8.50 0.06 -25.06
C PHE A 279 -7.59 -1.16 -25.01
N GLU A 280 -8.03 -2.24 -25.62
CA GLU A 280 -7.15 -3.27 -26.11
C GLU A 280 -6.19 -2.62 -27.12
N ARG A 281 -4.91 -2.57 -26.82
CA ARG A 281 -3.90 -2.33 -27.85
C ARG A 281 -3.57 -3.67 -28.50
N PRO A 282 -3.73 -3.80 -29.81
CA PRO A 282 -3.20 -4.95 -30.53
C PRO A 282 -1.70 -5.04 -30.30
N GLY A 283 -1.22 -6.17 -29.78
CA GLY A 283 0.21 -6.40 -29.53
C GLY A 283 0.65 -6.39 -28.06
N ALA A 284 -0.27 -6.38 -27.08
CA ALA A 284 0.08 -6.64 -25.69
C ALA A 284 0.71 -8.04 -25.60
N ARG A 285 1.99 -8.13 -25.19
CA ARG A 285 2.64 -9.42 -24.93
C ARG A 285 1.82 -10.14 -23.87
N ALA A 286 1.52 -11.42 -24.11
CA ALA A 286 0.86 -12.26 -23.14
C ALA A 286 1.66 -12.22 -21.82
N CYS A 287 0.99 -11.98 -20.71
CA CYS A 287 1.61 -12.04 -19.40
C CYS A 287 2.01 -13.48 -19.11
N THR A 288 3.29 -13.75 -18.98
CA THR A 288 3.81 -15.10 -18.72
C THR A 288 3.87 -15.44 -17.25
N SER A 289 3.86 -14.43 -16.37
CA SER A 289 3.86 -14.60 -14.91
C SER A 289 3.12 -13.45 -14.25
N SER A 290 2.32 -13.75 -13.27
CA SER A 290 1.59 -12.76 -12.47
C SER A 290 2.16 -12.66 -11.05
N LEU A 291 2.06 -11.46 -10.47
CA LEU A 291 2.47 -11.15 -9.11
C LEU A 291 1.27 -10.61 -8.34
N ALA A 292 0.96 -11.22 -7.20
CA ALA A 292 -0.03 -10.68 -6.28
C ALA A 292 0.68 -9.96 -5.13
N MET A 293 0.56 -8.64 -5.08
CA MET A 293 1.23 -7.81 -4.09
C MET A 293 0.25 -7.06 -3.20
N ILE A 294 0.70 -6.70 -2.01
CA ILE A 294 -0.01 -5.79 -1.10
C ILE A 294 0.59 -4.40 -1.25
N GLN A 295 -0.24 -3.42 -1.59
CA GLN A 295 0.20 -2.06 -1.86
C GLN A 295 0.21 -1.17 -0.61
N ASP A 296 -0.85 -1.17 0.17
CA ASP A 296 -0.98 -0.28 1.35
C ASP A 296 -0.91 -1.11 2.63
N LEU A 297 0.20 -1.01 3.33
CA LEU A 297 0.46 -1.66 4.62
C LEU A 297 0.44 -0.67 5.78
N GLY A 298 -0.06 0.54 5.58
CA GLY A 298 -0.05 1.59 6.60
C GLY A 298 -0.97 1.30 7.80
N ALA A 299 -2.02 0.50 7.63
CA ALA A 299 -2.92 0.11 8.72
C ALA A 299 -2.42 -1.13 9.47
N THR A 300 -1.22 -1.04 10.08
CA THR A 300 -0.53 -2.16 10.75
C THR A 300 0.03 -1.77 12.12
N PHE A 301 0.59 -2.74 12.82
CA PHE A 301 1.29 -2.58 14.09
C PHE A 301 0.49 -1.83 15.16
N GLY A 302 -0.69 -2.36 15.52
CA GLY A 302 -1.55 -1.77 16.54
C GLY A 302 -2.73 -0.98 15.98
N SER A 303 -3.05 -1.17 14.70
CA SER A 303 -4.29 -0.64 14.14
C SER A 303 -5.50 -1.27 14.80
N SER A 304 -6.12 -0.56 15.73
CA SER A 304 -7.38 -0.98 16.35
C SER A 304 -8.55 -0.36 15.60
N GLY A 305 -9.24 -1.14 14.82
CA GLY A 305 -10.15 -0.72 13.77
C GLY A 305 -11.60 -0.48 14.11
N LYS A 306 -12.02 0.20 15.16
CA LYS A 306 -13.42 0.67 15.26
C LYS A 306 -13.50 2.12 15.77
N GLY A 307 -14.23 2.96 15.03
CA GLY A 307 -14.64 4.32 15.47
C GLY A 307 -13.63 5.43 15.21
N THR A 308 -13.87 6.55 15.84
CA THR A 308 -13.09 7.79 15.78
C THR A 308 -11.68 7.69 16.39
N LEU A 309 -11.40 6.61 17.14
CA LEU A 309 -10.10 6.31 17.75
C LEU A 309 -9.13 5.56 16.81
N ARG A 310 -9.24 5.78 15.53
CA ARG A 310 -8.48 5.11 14.44
C ARG A 310 -7.00 5.46 14.35
N THR A 311 -6.41 6.00 15.38
CA THR A 311 -5.12 6.68 15.27
C THR A 311 -3.92 5.87 15.73
N ALA A 312 -4.13 4.76 16.40
CA ALA A 312 -3.05 3.98 17.01
C ALA A 312 -2.45 2.96 16.04
N LYS A 313 -1.91 3.44 14.92
CA LYS A 313 -1.00 2.69 14.07
C LYS A 313 0.41 2.81 14.64
N ILE A 314 1.23 1.78 14.48
CA ILE A 314 2.55 1.70 15.14
C ILE A 314 2.45 1.99 16.65
N ASP A 315 1.53 1.29 17.30
CA ASP A 315 1.32 1.35 18.74
C ASP A 315 1.63 -0.03 19.34
N LEU A 316 2.67 -0.05 20.15
CA LEU A 316 3.23 -1.29 20.69
C LEU A 316 2.24 -2.05 21.57
N ASP A 317 1.49 -1.33 22.38
CA ASP A 317 0.60 -1.90 23.37
C ASP A 317 -0.62 -2.65 22.74
N PRO A 318 -1.44 -2.05 21.87
CA PRO A 318 -2.49 -2.79 21.19
C PRO A 318 -1.94 -3.86 20.23
N TRP A 319 -0.74 -3.66 19.65
CA TRP A 319 -0.14 -4.67 18.80
C TRP A 319 0.24 -5.93 19.58
N THR A 320 0.84 -5.80 20.74
CA THR A 320 1.28 -6.93 21.56
C THR A 320 0.12 -7.64 22.24
N ARG A 321 -0.93 -6.91 22.67
CA ARG A 321 -2.09 -7.49 23.33
C ARG A 321 -2.98 -8.34 22.43
N ARG A 322 -3.03 -8.04 21.14
CA ARG A 322 -3.84 -8.81 20.21
C ARG A 322 -3.14 -10.11 19.82
N PRO A 323 -3.75 -11.28 20.03
CA PRO A 323 -3.16 -12.55 19.62
C PRO A 323 -3.08 -12.63 18.09
N VAL A 324 -2.18 -13.49 17.58
CA VAL A 324 -2.08 -13.75 16.13
C VAL A 324 -3.12 -14.78 15.67
N PHE A 325 -3.47 -15.69 16.55
CA PHE A 325 -4.53 -16.66 16.34
C PHE A 325 -5.72 -16.36 17.23
N LEU A 326 -6.91 -16.59 16.72
CA LEU A 326 -8.11 -16.63 17.57
C LEU A 326 -7.90 -17.72 18.63
N ALA A 327 -8.21 -17.37 19.88
CA ALA A 327 -8.30 -18.39 20.91
C ALA A 327 -9.24 -19.50 20.42
N PRO A 328 -8.90 -20.80 20.63
CA PRO A 328 -9.88 -21.85 20.49
C PRO A 328 -11.09 -21.41 21.35
N ALA A 329 -12.27 -21.33 20.76
CA ALA A 329 -13.48 -21.33 21.60
C ALA A 329 -13.31 -22.51 22.55
N ASP A 330 -13.85 -22.44 23.77
CA ASP A 330 -13.71 -23.44 24.87
C ASP A 330 -14.06 -24.90 24.49
N ASP A 331 -13.99 -25.19 23.19
CA ASP A 331 -14.28 -26.48 22.56
C ASP A 331 -12.96 -27.10 22.06
N PRO A 332 -12.45 -28.13 22.75
CA PRO A 332 -11.27 -28.88 22.36
C PRO A 332 -11.34 -29.46 20.94
N GLU A 333 -12.54 -29.80 20.45
CA GLU A 333 -12.72 -30.31 19.08
C GLU A 333 -12.55 -29.22 18.02
N ARG A 334 -12.80 -27.95 18.33
CA ARG A 334 -12.50 -26.82 17.44
C ARG A 334 -11.02 -26.47 17.40
N ALA A 335 -10.29 -26.73 18.48
CA ALA A 335 -8.83 -26.59 18.50
C ALA A 335 -8.13 -27.53 17.50
N VAL A 336 -8.76 -28.69 17.19
CA VAL A 336 -8.23 -29.71 16.28
C VAL A 336 -8.54 -29.37 14.79
N ARG A 337 -9.49 -28.48 14.50
CA ARG A 337 -9.97 -28.19 13.13
C ARG A 337 -9.23 -27.05 12.40
N GLY A 338 -8.00 -26.78 12.77
CA GLY A 338 -7.14 -25.80 12.10
C GLY A 338 -7.13 -24.42 12.77
N CYS A 339 -5.97 -23.81 12.74
CA CYS A 339 -5.76 -22.47 13.25
C CYS A 339 -6.56 -21.45 12.44
N ARG A 340 -7.11 -20.45 13.12
CA ARG A 340 -7.67 -19.26 12.49
C ARG A 340 -6.83 -18.05 12.86
N ALA A 341 -6.32 -17.35 11.86
CA ALA A 341 -5.60 -16.11 12.09
C ALA A 341 -6.55 -15.01 12.59
N ASP A 342 -6.15 -14.27 13.63
CA ASP A 342 -6.92 -13.14 14.15
C ASP A 342 -6.57 -11.85 13.37
N VAL A 343 -7.30 -11.63 12.29
CA VAL A 343 -7.11 -10.43 11.46
C VAL A 343 -8.05 -9.32 11.92
N PRO A 344 -7.55 -8.08 12.12
CA PRO A 344 -8.40 -6.98 12.49
C PRO A 344 -9.55 -6.79 11.49
N PRO A 345 -10.79 -6.56 11.94
CA PRO A 345 -11.90 -6.33 11.04
C PRO A 345 -11.71 -5.02 10.28
N SER A 346 -11.81 -5.05 8.95
CA SER A 346 -11.89 -3.86 8.12
C SER A 346 -13.36 -3.50 7.88
N ALA A 347 -13.72 -2.23 8.10
CA ALA A 347 -15.08 -1.76 7.86
C ALA A 347 -15.45 -1.76 6.37
N SER A 348 -14.46 -1.61 5.49
CA SER A 348 -14.58 -1.53 4.03
C SER A 348 -14.40 -2.88 3.34
N ALA A 349 -13.90 -3.89 4.04
CA ALA A 349 -13.81 -5.22 3.48
C ALA A 349 -15.19 -5.88 3.39
N GLY A 350 -15.53 -6.45 2.25
CA GLY A 350 -16.75 -7.24 2.09
C GLY A 350 -16.82 -8.42 3.05
N PRO A 351 -17.97 -9.13 3.15
CA PRO A 351 -18.15 -10.24 4.09
C PRO A 351 -17.06 -11.30 4.02
N ALA A 352 -16.61 -11.66 2.83
CA ALA A 352 -15.55 -12.66 2.61
C ALA A 352 -14.18 -12.21 3.14
N SER A 353 -13.89 -10.90 3.11
CA SER A 353 -12.62 -10.33 3.64
C SER A 353 -12.64 -10.09 5.15
N ARG A 354 -13.79 -10.23 5.79
CA ARG A 354 -13.94 -10.14 7.27
C ARG A 354 -13.71 -11.46 7.97
N ALA A 355 -13.72 -12.56 7.22
CA ALA A 355 -13.51 -13.88 7.81
C ALA A 355 -12.04 -14.02 8.23
N ASN A 356 -11.85 -14.50 9.46
CA ASN A 356 -10.53 -14.91 9.93
C ASN A 356 -10.08 -16.15 9.15
N PRO A 357 -9.01 -16.06 8.33
CA PRO A 357 -8.63 -17.15 7.44
C PRO A 357 -8.18 -18.38 8.24
N ARG A 358 -8.48 -19.55 7.71
CA ARG A 358 -7.85 -20.79 8.16
C ARG A 358 -6.41 -20.83 7.70
N ILE A 359 -5.53 -21.32 8.55
CA ILE A 359 -4.10 -21.43 8.30
C ILE A 359 -3.71 -22.89 8.39
N SER A 360 -3.12 -23.42 7.34
CA SER A 360 -2.53 -24.75 7.33
C SER A 360 -1.25 -24.80 8.19
N GLU A 361 -0.93 -25.97 8.72
CA GLU A 361 0.35 -26.17 9.44
C GLU A 361 1.56 -25.89 8.52
N ALA A 362 1.45 -26.21 7.21
CA ALA A 362 2.49 -25.90 6.24
C ALA A 362 2.72 -24.38 6.12
N GLY A 363 1.65 -23.59 5.99
CA GLY A 363 1.75 -22.12 5.91
C GLY A 363 2.27 -21.49 7.19
N ARG A 364 1.84 -22.01 8.36
CA ARG A 364 2.36 -21.56 9.66
C ARG A 364 3.86 -21.82 9.79
N ARG A 365 4.30 -23.05 9.54
CA ARG A 365 5.73 -23.43 9.62
C ARG A 365 6.58 -22.61 8.66
N PHE A 366 6.09 -22.45 7.43
CA PHE A 366 6.75 -21.65 6.41
C PHE A 366 6.99 -20.21 6.88
N LEU A 367 6.00 -19.56 7.50
CA LEU A 367 6.17 -18.20 8.03
C LEU A 367 7.12 -18.17 9.24
N VAL A 368 6.96 -19.11 10.17
CA VAL A 368 7.81 -19.19 11.37
C VAL A 368 9.29 -19.32 11.00
N GLU A 369 9.63 -20.23 10.09
CA GLU A 369 11.00 -20.42 9.62
C GLU A 369 11.62 -19.13 9.06
N ARG A 370 10.83 -18.30 8.36
CA ARG A 370 11.31 -17.03 7.81
C ARG A 370 11.44 -15.95 8.86
N LEU A 371 10.50 -15.86 9.78
CA LEU A 371 10.58 -14.92 10.89
C LEU A 371 11.75 -15.23 11.82
N GLU A 372 12.09 -16.52 12.01
CA GLU A 372 13.21 -16.96 12.84
C GLU A 372 14.58 -16.59 12.26
N ARG A 373 14.67 -16.35 10.95
CA ARG A 373 15.90 -15.84 10.31
C ARG A 373 16.21 -14.38 10.67
N LEU A 374 15.21 -13.62 11.15
CA LEU A 374 15.42 -12.24 11.57
C LEU A 374 16.14 -12.21 12.92
N THR A 375 17.37 -11.70 12.92
CA THR A 375 18.12 -11.41 14.15
C THR A 375 17.59 -10.16 14.84
N ASP A 376 18.06 -9.86 16.05
CA ASP A 376 17.68 -8.64 16.77
C ASP A 376 18.07 -7.38 15.97
N GLU A 377 19.18 -7.40 15.24
CA GLU A 377 19.63 -6.30 14.38
C GLU A 377 18.70 -6.11 13.18
N HIS A 378 18.23 -7.20 12.55
CA HIS A 378 17.24 -7.10 11.46
C HIS A 378 15.93 -6.50 11.97
N ILE A 379 15.42 -6.98 13.12
CA ILE A 379 14.19 -6.44 13.72
C ILE A 379 14.37 -4.96 14.07
N ARG A 380 15.49 -4.60 14.68
CA ARG A 380 15.82 -3.20 14.99
C ARG A 380 15.85 -2.33 13.73
N ALA A 381 16.49 -2.83 12.67
CA ALA A 381 16.59 -2.14 11.39
C ALA A 381 15.23 -1.77 10.78
N LEU A 382 14.19 -2.62 10.94
CA LEU A 382 12.83 -2.33 10.49
C LEU A 382 12.29 -1.04 11.14
N PHE A 383 12.45 -0.90 12.45
CA PHE A 383 11.94 0.24 13.21
C PHE A 383 12.81 1.50 13.06
N VAL A 384 14.13 1.32 12.87
CA VAL A 384 15.06 2.41 12.52
C VAL A 384 14.71 2.98 11.15
N ALA A 385 14.51 2.12 10.14
CA ALA A 385 14.10 2.54 8.80
C ALA A 385 12.82 3.38 8.83
N ALA A 386 11.88 3.00 9.68
CA ALA A 386 10.62 3.71 9.87
C ALA A 386 10.75 4.97 10.73
N ARG A 387 11.90 5.25 11.34
CA ARG A 387 12.12 6.42 12.21
C ARG A 387 11.11 6.49 13.36
N VAL A 388 10.73 5.36 13.96
CA VAL A 388 9.68 5.34 15.01
C VAL A 388 10.01 6.19 16.23
N GLU A 389 11.28 6.48 16.50
CA GLU A 389 11.71 7.38 17.57
C GLU A 389 11.27 8.83 17.33
N SER A 390 11.05 9.21 16.08
CA SER A 390 10.56 10.55 15.71
C SER A 390 9.06 10.76 16.01
N ILE A 391 8.35 9.73 16.49
CA ILE A 391 6.95 9.86 16.93
C ILE A 391 6.84 10.75 18.19
N GLY A 392 7.94 10.91 18.93
CA GLY A 392 8.00 11.78 20.12
C GLY A 392 7.58 11.12 21.43
N THR A 393 7.24 9.82 21.41
CA THR A 393 6.97 9.03 22.63
C THR A 393 7.72 7.71 22.55
N ALA A 394 8.72 7.54 23.41
CA ALA A 394 9.43 6.25 23.52
C ALA A 394 8.48 5.22 24.15
N PRO A 395 8.12 4.13 23.45
CA PRO A 395 7.28 3.10 24.03
C PRO A 395 8.01 2.38 25.16
N THR A 396 7.23 1.89 26.12
CA THR A 396 7.70 1.01 27.17
C THR A 396 6.89 -0.28 27.10
N TRP A 397 7.57 -1.42 27.18
CA TRP A 397 6.90 -2.71 27.16
C TRP A 397 7.47 -3.61 28.25
N THR A 398 6.57 -4.24 29.01
CA THR A 398 6.92 -5.23 30.01
C THR A 398 6.63 -6.62 29.45
N GLU A 399 7.62 -7.49 29.48
CA GLU A 399 7.49 -8.86 28.99
C GLU A 399 6.47 -9.62 29.85
N PRO A 400 5.43 -10.21 29.25
CA PRO A 400 4.43 -10.97 29.98
C PRO A 400 5.05 -12.12 30.77
N GLY A 401 4.67 -12.24 32.06
CA GLY A 401 5.23 -13.25 32.95
C GLY A 401 6.65 -12.96 33.47
N SER A 402 7.19 -11.76 33.23
CA SER A 402 8.51 -11.33 33.64
C SER A 402 8.46 -9.93 34.24
N ALA A 403 9.46 -9.57 35.05
CA ALA A 403 9.65 -8.20 35.54
C ALA A 403 10.51 -7.34 34.58
N ARG A 404 10.92 -7.88 33.44
CA ARG A 404 11.80 -7.17 32.49
C ARG A 404 11.02 -6.10 31.74
N VAL A 405 11.56 -4.88 31.78
CA VAL A 405 10.99 -3.70 31.11
C VAL A 405 11.96 -3.22 30.04
N PHE A 406 11.45 -3.06 28.83
CA PHE A 406 12.19 -2.55 27.68
C PHE A 406 11.66 -1.16 27.28
N LYS A 407 12.51 -0.32 26.69
CA LYS A 407 12.16 1.04 26.26
C LYS A 407 12.61 1.33 24.83
N GLY A 408 11.93 2.23 24.16
CA GLY A 408 12.28 2.68 22.80
C GLY A 408 12.33 1.53 21.79
N LEU A 409 13.40 1.48 21.01
CA LEU A 409 13.61 0.43 20.02
C LEU A 409 13.74 -0.96 20.64
N ASP A 410 14.33 -1.08 21.85
CA ASP A 410 14.43 -2.36 22.52
C ASP A 410 13.06 -2.94 22.90
N ALA A 411 12.10 -2.07 23.20
CA ALA A 411 10.72 -2.51 23.43
C ALA A 411 10.10 -3.13 22.18
N TRP A 412 10.33 -2.54 21.01
CA TRP A 412 9.87 -3.08 19.74
C TRP A 412 10.53 -4.44 19.42
N VAL A 413 11.85 -4.54 19.60
CA VAL A 413 12.60 -5.78 19.36
C VAL A 413 12.10 -6.90 20.27
N ALA A 414 11.99 -6.63 21.56
CA ALA A 414 11.54 -7.62 22.54
C ALA A 414 10.10 -8.07 22.28
N ALA A 415 9.21 -7.13 22.00
CA ALA A 415 7.80 -7.43 21.68
C ALA A 415 7.66 -8.20 20.37
N PHE A 416 8.45 -7.90 19.36
CA PHE A 416 8.46 -8.64 18.09
C PHE A 416 8.86 -10.11 18.33
N LYS A 417 9.93 -10.33 19.09
CA LYS A 417 10.40 -11.68 19.46
C LYS A 417 9.35 -12.44 20.25
N TYR A 418 8.71 -11.78 21.20
CA TYR A 418 7.62 -12.37 21.99
C TYR A 418 6.45 -12.82 21.08
N LYS A 419 6.00 -11.95 20.18
CA LYS A 419 4.93 -12.29 19.23
C LYS A 419 5.33 -13.40 18.25
N ARG A 420 6.57 -13.39 17.77
CA ARG A 420 7.15 -14.46 16.94
C ARG A 420 7.13 -15.80 17.66
N ALA A 421 7.52 -15.83 18.93
CA ALA A 421 7.50 -17.05 19.75
C ALA A 421 6.06 -17.62 19.89
N GLN A 422 5.04 -16.78 19.98
CA GLN A 422 3.64 -17.24 20.02
C GLN A 422 3.26 -18.01 18.75
N LEU A 423 3.76 -17.61 17.57
CA LEU A 423 3.52 -18.36 16.33
C LEU A 423 4.18 -19.74 16.34
N ALA A 424 5.38 -19.85 16.92
CA ALA A 424 6.12 -21.10 16.98
C ALA A 424 5.49 -22.11 17.94
N LEU A 425 4.86 -21.65 19.03
CA LEU A 425 4.24 -22.51 20.05
C LEU A 425 2.92 -23.16 19.58
N VAL A 426 2.23 -22.55 18.62
CA VAL A 426 0.95 -23.08 18.12
C VAL A 426 1.20 -24.24 17.15
N ARG A 427 0.30 -25.24 17.14
CA ARG A 427 0.24 -26.30 16.14
C ARG A 427 -1.13 -26.24 15.46
N CYS A 428 -1.12 -26.18 14.15
CA CYS A 428 -2.36 -26.21 13.37
C CYS A 428 -2.63 -27.67 12.98
N GLY A 429 -3.77 -28.22 13.40
CA GLY A 429 -4.16 -29.58 13.03
C GLY A 429 -4.22 -29.78 11.51
N LYS A 430 -4.19 -31.02 11.06
CA LYS A 430 -4.47 -31.35 9.65
C LYS A 430 -5.93 -30.95 9.38
N GLY A 431 -6.08 -29.91 8.53
CA GLY A 431 -7.37 -29.43 8.07
C GLY A 431 -7.99 -30.38 7.04
#